data_1f6f8d548af5e01934fc3640ed4a9d72
#
_entry.id   1f6f8d548af5e01934fc3640ed4a9d72
#
_cell.length_a   1.000
_cell.length_b   1.000
_cell.length_c   1.000
_cell.angle_alpha   90.00
_cell.angle_beta   90.00
_cell.angle_gamma   90.00
#
_symmetry.space_group_name_H-M   'P 1'
#
loop_
_entity.id
_entity.type
_entity.pdbx_description
1 polymer ?
#
loop_
_entity_poly.entity_id
_entity_poly.type
_entity_poly.pdbx_seq_one_letter_code
_entity_poly.pdbx_strand_id
1 'polypeptide(L)'
;MRNAIILALVSTVIIWPVRPGAEATQAPAPDTASPQYQTRGEQGRTYIFPGTGESVAYRIYVPMKWDKNTKLPLIVVTHGANQPATAPFQRPMQNPTLAKTAEDRGYLVAAVTGYHANATGVGGWNVPYPMVQVQNAGRGGGRGARGGGVAAAPPTAEDFQHAEMDVLYVADLMAREYNADLNRIYLMGNSSGGSAVWNMGVKYPERWTAISPSAAPLDDTSFPYEKLKTVPVLVVHGDMDTTMVFDASKTMVDHARARGIDATWLPVAGGMHTDAWAQPEIIKQIFDFFDRHQTKAR
;
A
#
# COMPACT_ATOMS: atom_id res chain seq x y z
N MET A 1 -25.61 -53.63 2.30
CA MET A 1 -26.09 -52.25 2.12
C MET A 1 -25.04 -51.32 2.69
N ARG A 2 -24.26 -50.68 1.85
CA ARG A 2 -23.17 -49.74 2.23
C ARG A 2 -23.71 -48.33 2.02
N ASN A 3 -23.91 -47.61 3.13
CA ASN A 3 -24.30 -46.21 3.06
C ASN A 3 -23.06 -45.35 2.72
N ALA A 4 -23.07 -44.72 1.55
CA ALA A 4 -22.10 -43.70 1.18
C ALA A 4 -22.53 -42.37 1.81
N ILE A 5 -21.69 -41.86 2.71
CA ILE A 5 -21.85 -40.50 3.26
C ILE A 5 -21.20 -39.57 2.25
N ILE A 6 -22.02 -38.74 1.59
CA ILE A 6 -21.57 -37.64 0.71
C ILE A 6 -21.27 -36.46 1.65
N LEU A 7 -19.98 -36.15 1.84
CA LEU A 7 -19.56 -34.90 2.48
C LEU A 7 -19.71 -33.78 1.47
N ALA A 8 -20.73 -32.96 1.68
CA ALA A 8 -20.84 -31.67 0.95
C ALA A 8 -19.83 -30.68 1.51
N LEU A 9 -18.83 -30.32 0.71
CA LEU A 9 -17.95 -29.20 0.99
C LEU A 9 -18.75 -27.90 0.83
N VAL A 10 -19.16 -27.32 1.96
CA VAL A 10 -19.73 -25.98 2.00
C VAL A 10 -18.56 -24.99 1.95
N SER A 11 -18.36 -24.38 0.77
CA SER A 11 -17.46 -23.25 0.62
C SER A 11 -18.05 -22.06 1.32
N THR A 12 -17.58 -21.75 2.52
CA THR A 12 -17.94 -20.53 3.25
C THR A 12 -17.35 -19.33 2.51
N VAL A 13 -18.18 -18.62 1.78
CA VAL A 13 -17.88 -17.26 1.29
C VAL A 13 -17.89 -16.35 2.52
N ILE A 14 -16.72 -15.91 2.96
CA ILE A 14 -16.60 -14.92 4.04
C ILE A 14 -17.05 -13.58 3.46
N ILE A 15 -18.31 -13.23 3.69
CA ILE A 15 -18.86 -11.90 3.42
C ILE A 15 -18.47 -11.04 4.62
N TRP A 16 -17.59 -10.06 4.41
CA TRP A 16 -17.26 -9.06 5.40
C TRP A 16 -18.48 -8.18 5.68
N PRO A 17 -18.77 -7.83 6.95
CA PRO A 17 -19.90 -6.98 7.26
C PRO A 17 -19.62 -5.55 6.73
N VAL A 18 -20.26 -5.21 5.63
CA VAL A 18 -20.48 -3.82 5.23
C VAL A 18 -21.42 -3.21 6.27
N ARG A 19 -21.03 -2.08 6.86
CA ARG A 19 -21.92 -1.35 7.78
C ARG A 19 -23.26 -1.05 7.07
N PRO A 20 -24.43 -1.31 7.69
CA PRO A 20 -25.70 -1.05 7.07
C PRO A 20 -25.92 0.48 6.97
N GLY A 21 -26.08 1.00 5.77
CA GLY A 21 -26.41 2.42 5.55
C GLY A 21 -26.32 2.92 4.12
N ALA A 22 -25.74 2.19 3.18
CA ALA A 22 -25.84 2.52 1.76
C ALA A 22 -25.97 1.22 0.98
N GLU A 23 -27.04 1.04 0.25
CA GLU A 23 -27.10 0.12 -0.88
C GLU A 23 -26.08 0.64 -1.93
N ALA A 24 -24.82 0.27 -1.75
CA ALA A 24 -23.85 0.43 -2.80
C ALA A 24 -24.30 -0.49 -3.93
N THR A 25 -24.79 0.08 -5.00
CA THR A 25 -24.96 -0.64 -6.26
C THR A 25 -23.59 -1.23 -6.60
N GLN A 26 -23.46 -2.52 -6.35
CA GLN A 26 -22.23 -3.26 -6.65
C GLN A 26 -21.92 -3.04 -8.11
N ALA A 27 -20.77 -2.44 -8.42
CA ALA A 27 -20.35 -2.27 -9.80
C ALA A 27 -20.45 -3.63 -10.51
N PRO A 28 -20.94 -3.69 -11.75
CA PRO A 28 -21.07 -4.95 -12.47
C PRO A 28 -19.73 -5.69 -12.45
N ALA A 29 -19.79 -7.01 -12.26
CA ALA A 29 -18.58 -7.83 -12.28
C ALA A 29 -17.80 -7.57 -13.57
N PRO A 30 -16.48 -7.32 -13.52
CA PRO A 30 -15.71 -7.01 -14.70
C PRO A 30 -15.71 -8.19 -15.65
N ASP A 31 -15.80 -7.92 -16.94
CA ASP A 31 -15.52 -8.92 -17.97
C ASP A 31 -14.01 -9.18 -18.03
N THR A 32 -13.55 -10.11 -17.21
CA THR A 32 -12.13 -10.48 -17.14
C THR A 32 -11.61 -11.15 -18.44
N ALA A 33 -12.48 -11.49 -19.38
CA ALA A 33 -12.10 -11.95 -20.72
C ALA A 33 -11.78 -10.77 -21.65
N SER A 34 -12.14 -9.54 -21.30
CA SER A 34 -11.88 -8.37 -22.15
C SER A 34 -10.37 -8.13 -22.32
N PRO A 35 -9.95 -7.54 -23.45
CA PRO A 35 -8.53 -7.32 -23.77
C PRO A 35 -7.76 -6.58 -22.69
N GLN A 36 -8.40 -5.67 -21.96
CA GLN A 36 -7.73 -4.92 -20.90
C GLN A 36 -7.19 -5.82 -19.77
N TYR A 37 -7.90 -6.91 -19.42
CA TYR A 37 -7.46 -7.86 -18.40
C TYR A 37 -6.46 -8.90 -18.93
N GLN A 38 -6.27 -8.93 -20.26
CA GLN A 38 -5.26 -9.77 -20.89
C GLN A 38 -3.91 -9.04 -21.08
N THR A 39 -3.87 -7.72 -20.84
CA THR A 39 -2.64 -6.93 -20.94
C THR A 39 -1.68 -7.27 -19.78
N ARG A 40 -0.39 -7.28 -20.07
CA ARG A 40 0.71 -7.51 -19.11
C ARG A 40 1.56 -6.26 -18.96
N GLY A 41 2.44 -6.26 -17.97
CA GLY A 41 3.32 -5.14 -17.67
C GLY A 41 2.61 -4.02 -16.90
N GLU A 42 3.19 -2.83 -16.96
CA GLU A 42 2.65 -1.64 -16.28
C GLU A 42 1.46 -1.07 -17.04
N GLN A 43 0.40 -0.74 -16.31
CA GLN A 43 -0.86 -0.27 -16.89
C GLN A 43 -1.54 0.77 -15.99
N GLY A 44 -2.24 1.75 -16.62
CA GLY A 44 -3.23 2.58 -15.95
C GLY A 44 -4.59 1.91 -15.93
N ARG A 45 -5.31 2.04 -14.83
CA ARG A 45 -6.67 1.56 -14.64
C ARG A 45 -7.51 2.63 -13.96
N THR A 46 -8.81 2.49 -14.10
CA THR A 46 -9.79 3.27 -13.33
C THR A 46 -10.86 2.34 -12.79
N TYR A 47 -11.47 2.74 -11.71
CA TYR A 47 -12.67 2.09 -11.18
C TYR A 47 -13.66 3.14 -10.69
N ILE A 48 -14.92 2.77 -10.55
CA ILE A 48 -15.94 3.65 -9.97
C ILE A 48 -15.87 3.51 -8.45
N PHE A 49 -15.59 4.60 -7.77
CA PHE A 49 -15.48 4.63 -6.31
C PHE A 49 -16.85 4.40 -5.68
N PRO A 50 -16.99 3.36 -4.83
CA PRO A 50 -18.26 3.08 -4.17
C PRO A 50 -18.71 4.23 -3.26
N GLY A 51 -19.95 4.65 -3.38
CA GLY A 51 -20.55 5.71 -2.57
C GLY A 51 -20.51 7.09 -3.23
N THR A 52 -19.49 7.44 -4.02
CA THR A 52 -19.43 8.73 -4.72
C THR A 52 -19.77 8.61 -6.21
N GLY A 53 -19.56 7.45 -6.81
CA GLY A 53 -19.73 7.24 -8.25
C GLY A 53 -18.63 7.85 -9.12
N GLU A 54 -17.58 8.39 -8.53
CA GLU A 54 -16.46 8.99 -9.26
C GLU A 54 -15.49 7.96 -9.81
N SER A 55 -14.87 8.30 -10.94
CA SER A 55 -13.83 7.47 -11.54
C SER A 55 -12.48 7.77 -10.91
N VAL A 56 -11.92 6.79 -10.19
CA VAL A 56 -10.62 6.89 -9.53
C VAL A 56 -9.58 6.09 -10.30
N ALA A 57 -8.43 6.72 -10.57
CA ALA A 57 -7.33 6.09 -11.29
C ALA A 57 -6.40 5.36 -10.32
N TYR A 58 -5.83 4.25 -10.79
CA TYR A 58 -4.73 3.53 -10.13
C TYR A 58 -3.78 2.95 -11.16
N ARG A 59 -2.61 2.50 -10.73
CA ARG A 59 -1.62 1.87 -11.62
C ARG A 59 -1.39 0.45 -11.15
N ILE A 60 -1.19 -0.47 -12.10
CA ILE A 60 -0.86 -1.85 -11.79
C ILE A 60 0.33 -2.33 -12.61
N TYR A 61 0.99 -3.35 -12.08
CA TYR A 61 1.93 -4.19 -12.81
C TYR A 61 1.44 -5.65 -12.78
N VAL A 62 1.31 -6.24 -13.96
CA VAL A 62 0.92 -7.64 -14.14
C VAL A 62 2.08 -8.38 -14.79
N PRO A 63 2.68 -9.40 -14.14
CA PRO A 63 3.80 -10.16 -14.71
C PRO A 63 3.48 -10.78 -16.06
N MET A 64 4.47 -10.86 -16.94
CA MET A 64 4.31 -11.42 -18.30
C MET A 64 3.83 -12.87 -18.28
N LYS A 65 4.20 -13.65 -17.26
CA LYS A 65 3.80 -15.05 -17.09
C LYS A 65 2.48 -15.24 -16.33
N TRP A 66 1.82 -14.15 -15.94
CA TRP A 66 0.56 -14.27 -15.22
C TRP A 66 -0.51 -14.97 -16.08
N ASP A 67 -1.25 -15.86 -15.46
CA ASP A 67 -2.51 -16.41 -15.99
C ASP A 67 -3.60 -16.36 -14.90
N LYS A 68 -4.86 -16.38 -15.33
CA LYS A 68 -6.01 -16.23 -14.42
C LYS A 68 -6.20 -17.38 -13.42
N ASN A 69 -5.53 -18.50 -13.62
CA ASN A 69 -5.64 -19.69 -12.76
C ASN A 69 -4.56 -19.71 -11.68
N THR A 70 -3.51 -18.90 -11.85
CA THR A 70 -2.39 -18.82 -10.89
C THR A 70 -2.65 -17.70 -9.89
N LYS A 71 -2.62 -18.05 -8.60
CA LYS A 71 -2.67 -17.05 -7.52
C LYS A 71 -1.30 -16.45 -7.31
N LEU A 72 -1.17 -15.14 -7.51
CA LEU A 72 0.08 -14.42 -7.27
C LEU A 72 -0.02 -13.54 -6.02
N PRO A 73 1.10 -13.34 -5.30
CA PRO A 73 1.18 -12.34 -4.24
C PRO A 73 0.93 -10.94 -4.78
N LEU A 74 0.37 -10.09 -3.95
CA LEU A 74 0.06 -8.69 -4.28
C LEU A 74 0.81 -7.74 -3.35
N ILE A 75 1.45 -6.73 -3.92
CA ILE A 75 1.91 -5.56 -3.18
C ILE A 75 1.01 -4.37 -3.53
N VAL A 76 0.37 -3.78 -2.51
CA VAL A 76 -0.30 -2.48 -2.63
C VAL A 76 0.69 -1.40 -2.21
N VAL A 77 0.75 -0.31 -3.00
CA VAL A 77 1.75 0.74 -2.83
C VAL A 77 1.08 2.09 -2.64
N THR A 78 1.44 2.76 -1.54
CA THR A 78 1.03 4.12 -1.22
C THR A 78 2.19 5.09 -1.47
N HIS A 79 1.96 6.12 -2.29
CA HIS A 79 2.99 7.09 -2.65
C HIS A 79 3.16 8.21 -1.61
N GLY A 80 4.30 8.91 -1.66
CA GLY A 80 4.58 10.06 -0.82
C GLY A 80 3.74 11.29 -1.19
N ALA A 81 3.81 12.33 -0.37
CA ALA A 81 3.10 13.59 -0.61
C ALA A 81 3.44 14.17 -1.98
N ASN A 82 2.46 14.77 -2.66
CA ASN A 82 2.60 15.41 -3.97
C ASN A 82 3.08 14.48 -5.09
N GLN A 83 2.84 13.19 -4.98
CA GLN A 83 3.25 12.21 -5.98
C GLN A 83 2.04 11.49 -6.58
N PRO A 84 2.05 11.22 -7.90
CA PRO A 84 1.00 10.43 -8.53
C PRO A 84 1.19 8.93 -8.27
N ALA A 85 0.17 8.13 -8.52
CA ALA A 85 0.23 6.66 -8.46
C ALA A 85 1.31 6.05 -9.38
N THR A 86 1.78 6.78 -10.38
CA THR A 86 2.89 6.35 -11.24
C THR A 86 4.25 6.40 -10.55
N ALA A 87 4.40 7.19 -9.48
CA ALA A 87 5.70 7.41 -8.83
C ALA A 87 6.43 6.12 -8.42
N PRO A 88 5.78 5.10 -7.87
CA PRO A 88 6.44 3.83 -7.50
C PRO A 88 7.08 3.10 -8.68
N PHE A 89 6.53 3.25 -9.88
CA PHE A 89 7.04 2.61 -11.09
C PHE A 89 8.10 3.43 -11.82
N GLN A 90 8.11 4.74 -11.61
CA GLN A 90 9.03 5.68 -12.29
C GLN A 90 10.33 5.92 -11.52
N ARG A 91 10.49 5.35 -10.34
CA ARG A 91 11.68 5.55 -9.51
C ARG A 91 12.51 4.28 -9.36
N PRO A 92 13.81 4.39 -9.53
CA PRO A 92 14.53 5.52 -10.07
C PRO A 92 14.17 5.74 -11.54
N MET A 93 14.14 6.98 -11.98
CA MET A 93 13.61 7.41 -13.27
C MET A 93 14.16 6.65 -14.51
N GLN A 94 15.19 5.84 -14.35
CA GLN A 94 15.86 5.14 -15.44
C GLN A 94 15.98 3.63 -15.22
N ASN A 95 15.53 3.13 -14.07
CA ASN A 95 15.52 1.70 -13.78
C ASN A 95 14.25 1.35 -13.00
N PRO A 96 13.24 0.79 -13.63
CA PRO A 96 11.96 0.43 -13.00
C PRO A 96 12.12 -0.79 -12.09
N THR A 97 12.89 -0.66 -11.03
CA THR A 97 13.31 -1.77 -10.16
C THR A 97 12.13 -2.48 -9.50
N LEU A 98 11.11 -1.71 -9.10
CA LEU A 98 9.90 -2.31 -8.49
C LEU A 98 9.20 -3.24 -9.50
N ALA A 99 8.94 -2.75 -10.72
CA ALA A 99 8.32 -3.53 -11.78
C ALA A 99 9.18 -4.73 -12.19
N LYS A 100 10.51 -4.52 -12.32
CA LYS A 100 11.45 -5.61 -12.65
C LYS A 100 11.47 -6.68 -11.57
N THR A 101 11.55 -6.31 -10.31
CA THR A 101 11.56 -7.29 -9.20
C THR A 101 10.22 -8.03 -9.12
N ALA A 102 9.11 -7.33 -9.36
CA ALA A 102 7.78 -7.94 -9.43
C ALA A 102 7.69 -8.96 -10.58
N GLU A 103 8.26 -8.64 -11.76
CA GLU A 103 8.35 -9.59 -12.89
C GLU A 103 9.17 -10.83 -12.52
N ASP A 104 10.38 -10.62 -12.00
CA ASP A 104 11.32 -11.70 -11.70
C ASP A 104 10.75 -12.68 -10.65
N ARG A 105 9.95 -12.18 -9.70
CA ARG A 105 9.38 -12.96 -8.59
C ARG A 105 7.91 -13.33 -8.74
N GLY A 106 7.26 -12.86 -9.79
CA GLY A 106 5.85 -13.17 -10.04
C GLY A 106 4.89 -12.48 -9.08
N TYR A 107 5.10 -11.19 -8.78
CA TYR A 107 4.22 -10.39 -7.95
C TYR A 107 3.31 -9.48 -8.79
N LEU A 108 2.05 -9.42 -8.40
CA LEU A 108 1.17 -8.31 -8.78
C LEU A 108 1.55 -7.08 -7.95
N VAL A 109 1.53 -5.91 -8.58
CA VAL A 109 1.71 -4.63 -7.86
C VAL A 109 0.56 -3.70 -8.22
N ALA A 110 0.00 -3.01 -7.23
CA ALA A 110 -1.00 -1.98 -7.42
C ALA A 110 -0.64 -0.72 -6.65
N ALA A 111 -0.49 0.39 -7.35
CA ALA A 111 -0.22 1.70 -6.76
C ALA A 111 -1.50 2.55 -6.80
N VAL A 112 -1.94 2.98 -5.63
CA VAL A 112 -3.18 3.73 -5.42
C VAL A 112 -2.94 5.23 -5.53
N THR A 113 -3.98 5.97 -5.91
CA THR A 113 -3.91 7.44 -6.03
C THR A 113 -4.22 8.14 -4.71
N GLY A 114 -4.93 7.47 -3.78
CA GLY A 114 -5.40 8.07 -2.53
C GLY A 114 -6.58 9.02 -2.76
N TYR A 115 -7.48 8.67 -3.67
CA TYR A 115 -8.65 9.46 -4.02
C TYR A 115 -8.26 10.92 -4.35
N HIS A 116 -9.02 11.93 -3.90
CA HIS A 116 -8.69 13.34 -4.13
C HIS A 116 -7.72 13.94 -3.10
N ALA A 117 -7.42 13.23 -2.05
CA ALA A 117 -6.63 13.73 -0.94
C ALA A 117 -5.21 14.19 -1.31
N ASN A 118 -4.70 13.76 -2.46
CA ASN A 118 -3.40 14.21 -2.99
C ASN A 118 -3.46 15.37 -4.00
N ALA A 119 -4.65 15.77 -4.44
CA ALA A 119 -4.80 16.83 -5.45
C ALA A 119 -4.28 18.21 -4.97
N THR A 120 -4.21 18.43 -3.67
CA THR A 120 -3.82 19.71 -3.06
C THR A 120 -2.38 19.75 -2.56
N GLY A 121 -1.64 18.65 -2.68
CA GLY A 121 -0.26 18.60 -2.21
C GLY A 121 -0.08 18.47 -0.70
N VAL A 122 -1.14 18.35 0.06
CA VAL A 122 -1.11 18.01 1.49
C VAL A 122 -1.24 16.50 1.58
N GLY A 123 -0.19 15.79 1.96
CA GLY A 123 -0.14 14.33 1.99
C GLY A 123 -1.47 13.70 2.43
N GLY A 124 -2.10 12.99 1.50
CA GLY A 124 -3.52 12.71 1.51
C GLY A 124 -3.93 11.38 2.13
N TRP A 125 -3.32 10.99 3.22
CA TRP A 125 -3.67 9.74 3.89
C TRP A 125 -4.31 10.02 5.25
N ASN A 126 -5.33 9.27 5.61
CA ASN A 126 -6.07 9.41 6.88
C ASN A 126 -5.23 8.91 8.08
N VAL A 127 -4.17 9.64 8.43
CA VAL A 127 -3.23 9.24 9.49
C VAL A 127 -3.38 10.18 10.69
N PRO A 128 -3.86 9.69 11.83
CA PRO A 128 -4.06 10.51 13.03
C PRO A 128 -2.77 10.77 13.84
N TYR A 129 -1.64 10.15 13.42
CA TYR A 129 -0.35 10.26 14.12
C TYR A 129 0.56 11.21 13.34
N PRO A 130 1.06 12.31 13.94
CA PRO A 130 1.98 13.22 13.26
C PRO A 130 3.29 12.52 12.89
N MET A 131 3.83 12.84 11.71
CA MET A 131 5.17 12.40 11.33
C MET A 131 6.24 13.23 12.06
N VAL A 132 7.31 12.57 12.52
CA VAL A 132 8.44 13.20 13.18
C VAL A 132 9.42 13.73 12.14
N GLN A 133 9.38 15.02 11.90
CA GLN A 133 10.21 15.71 10.91
C GLN A 133 11.47 16.31 11.54
N VAL A 134 12.53 16.45 10.75
CA VAL A 134 13.73 17.18 11.15
C VAL A 134 13.38 18.63 11.39
N GLN A 135 13.71 19.17 12.58
CA GLN A 135 13.48 20.59 12.85
C GLN A 135 14.29 21.44 11.86
N ASN A 136 13.63 22.40 11.22
CA ASN A 136 14.22 23.23 10.15
C ASN A 136 14.53 22.50 8.83
N ALA A 137 14.01 21.30 8.61
CA ALA A 137 13.86 20.77 7.24
C ALA A 137 13.17 21.87 6.43
N GLY A 138 13.96 22.58 5.65
CA GLY A 138 13.68 23.93 5.20
C GLY A 138 12.23 24.14 4.80
N ARG A 139 11.68 25.31 5.10
CA ARG A 139 10.37 25.81 4.65
C ARG A 139 10.23 25.82 3.10
N GLY A 140 10.84 24.86 2.42
CA GLY A 140 10.78 24.59 1.00
C GLY A 140 9.62 23.70 0.57
N GLY A 141 8.91 23.13 1.51
CA GLY A 141 7.70 22.37 1.20
C GLY A 141 6.51 23.32 1.08
N GLY A 142 6.21 23.82 -0.12
CA GLY A 142 4.97 24.55 -0.29
C GLY A 142 5.00 25.75 -1.23
N ARG A 143 6.02 25.92 -2.05
CA ARG A 143 5.86 26.70 -3.28
C ARG A 143 5.55 25.74 -4.43
N GLY A 144 4.41 25.06 -4.25
CA GLY A 144 3.74 24.31 -5.28
C GLY A 144 3.43 25.22 -6.46
N ALA A 145 3.64 24.67 -7.61
CA ALA A 145 3.02 24.95 -8.90
C ALA A 145 2.49 26.37 -9.09
N ARG A 146 3.34 27.26 -9.62
CA ARG A 146 2.89 28.37 -10.46
C ARG A 146 2.40 27.81 -11.80
N GLY A 147 1.33 27.05 -11.77
CA GLY A 147 0.46 26.80 -12.90
C GLY A 147 -0.84 27.50 -12.58
N GLY A 148 -1.28 28.43 -13.40
CA GLY A 148 -2.49 29.26 -13.21
C GLY A 148 -3.79 28.47 -13.30
N GLY A 149 -3.92 27.39 -12.52
CA GLY A 149 -5.17 26.69 -12.27
C GLY A 149 -5.81 27.23 -11.00
N VAL A 150 -7.12 27.25 -10.95
CA VAL A 150 -7.91 27.53 -9.73
C VAL A 150 -7.36 26.60 -8.64
N ALA A 151 -6.91 27.16 -7.52
CA ALA A 151 -6.45 26.35 -6.39
C ALA A 151 -7.58 25.39 -6.00
N ALA A 152 -7.33 24.09 -6.06
CA ALA A 152 -8.30 23.11 -5.61
C ALA A 152 -8.59 23.35 -4.12
N ALA A 153 -9.83 23.13 -3.71
CA ALA A 153 -10.19 23.20 -2.30
C ALA A 153 -9.33 22.21 -1.49
N PRO A 154 -8.96 22.57 -0.25
CA PRO A 154 -8.24 21.63 0.62
C PRO A 154 -9.08 20.37 0.85
N PRO A 155 -8.44 19.17 0.98
CA PRO A 155 -9.16 17.94 1.21
C PRO A 155 -9.96 18.00 2.51
N THR A 156 -11.14 17.41 2.47
CA THR A 156 -12.04 17.29 3.63
C THR A 156 -11.68 16.05 4.46
N ALA A 157 -12.28 15.92 5.63
CA ALA A 157 -12.16 14.67 6.42
C ALA A 157 -12.72 13.46 5.67
N GLU A 158 -13.70 13.65 4.80
CA GLU A 158 -14.28 12.60 3.95
C GLU A 158 -13.31 12.18 2.85
N ASP A 159 -12.60 13.11 2.21
CA ASP A 159 -11.56 12.81 1.21
C ASP A 159 -10.44 11.95 1.82
N PHE A 160 -10.05 12.22 3.07
CA PHE A 160 -9.07 11.39 3.77
C PHE A 160 -9.59 9.98 4.08
N GLN A 161 -10.88 9.84 4.41
CA GLN A 161 -11.49 8.52 4.57
C GLN A 161 -11.56 7.78 3.24
N HIS A 162 -11.90 8.47 2.16
CA HIS A 162 -11.90 7.91 0.82
C HIS A 162 -10.51 7.48 0.37
N ALA A 163 -9.46 8.23 0.71
CA ALA A 163 -8.07 7.83 0.42
C ALA A 163 -7.69 6.51 1.10
N GLU A 164 -8.14 6.29 2.31
CA GLU A 164 -7.96 5.02 3.02
C GLU A 164 -8.75 3.89 2.37
N MET A 165 -10.01 4.15 2.00
CA MET A 165 -10.86 3.17 1.32
C MET A 165 -10.34 2.82 -0.07
N ASP A 166 -9.71 3.75 -0.79
CA ASP A 166 -9.06 3.50 -2.09
C ASP A 166 -8.01 2.37 -1.99
N VAL A 167 -7.20 2.36 -0.92
CA VAL A 167 -6.23 1.29 -0.67
C VAL A 167 -6.91 -0.08 -0.57
N LEU A 168 -8.02 -0.16 0.17
CA LEU A 168 -8.75 -1.41 0.38
C LEU A 168 -9.47 -1.86 -0.89
N TYR A 169 -10.13 -0.94 -1.59
CA TYR A 169 -10.86 -1.23 -2.82
C TYR A 169 -9.92 -1.71 -3.92
N VAL A 170 -8.77 -1.09 -4.09
CA VAL A 170 -7.79 -1.53 -5.09
C VAL A 170 -7.23 -2.91 -4.74
N ALA A 171 -6.98 -3.22 -3.47
CA ALA A 171 -6.59 -4.57 -3.06
C ALA A 171 -7.67 -5.61 -3.41
N ASP A 172 -8.94 -5.28 -3.17
CA ASP A 172 -10.09 -6.16 -3.50
C ASP A 172 -10.28 -6.31 -5.01
N LEU A 173 -10.06 -5.24 -5.79
CA LEU A 173 -10.08 -5.29 -7.26
C LEU A 173 -9.01 -6.23 -7.79
N MET A 174 -7.78 -6.14 -7.29
CA MET A 174 -6.69 -7.03 -7.70
C MET A 174 -6.96 -8.49 -7.35
N ALA A 175 -7.56 -8.76 -6.19
CA ALA A 175 -7.95 -10.12 -5.82
C ALA A 175 -9.03 -10.67 -6.75
N ARG A 176 -10.03 -9.88 -7.08
CA ARG A 176 -11.16 -10.28 -7.92
C ARG A 176 -10.77 -10.42 -9.39
N GLU A 177 -10.00 -9.46 -9.91
CA GLU A 177 -9.75 -9.31 -11.34
C GLU A 177 -8.48 -10.03 -11.82
N TYR A 178 -7.48 -10.11 -10.95
CA TYR A 178 -6.18 -10.70 -11.26
C TYR A 178 -5.85 -11.92 -10.41
N ASN A 179 -6.82 -12.46 -9.67
CA ASN A 179 -6.65 -13.64 -8.80
C ASN A 179 -5.48 -13.49 -7.82
N ALA A 180 -5.36 -12.31 -7.19
CA ALA A 180 -4.34 -12.13 -6.16
C ALA A 180 -4.59 -13.08 -4.99
N ASP A 181 -3.50 -13.62 -4.43
CA ASP A 181 -3.57 -14.53 -3.28
C ASP A 181 -3.89 -13.76 -1.99
N LEU A 182 -5.09 -13.94 -1.46
CA LEU A 182 -5.55 -13.26 -0.25
C LEU A 182 -4.69 -13.57 1.00
N ASN A 183 -3.90 -14.65 0.98
CA ASN A 183 -2.95 -14.98 2.04
C ASN A 183 -1.59 -14.28 1.86
N ARG A 184 -1.36 -13.58 0.74
CA ARG A 184 -0.09 -12.91 0.42
C ARG A 184 -0.36 -11.50 -0.13
N ILE A 185 -1.01 -10.68 0.69
CA ILE A 185 -1.24 -9.25 0.39
C ILE A 185 -0.35 -8.42 1.30
N TYR A 186 0.51 -7.62 0.69
CA TYR A 186 1.48 -6.78 1.34
C TYR A 186 1.18 -5.31 1.08
N LEU A 187 1.57 -4.44 2.02
CA LEU A 187 1.43 -3.00 1.86
C LEU A 187 2.78 -2.33 2.06
N MET A 188 3.17 -1.45 1.14
CA MET A 188 4.38 -0.65 1.28
C MET A 188 4.14 0.80 0.89
N GLY A 189 4.94 1.72 1.44
CA GLY A 189 4.80 3.12 1.16
C GLY A 189 5.96 3.97 1.67
N ASN A 190 6.19 5.14 1.06
CA ASN A 190 7.26 6.05 1.44
C ASN A 190 6.73 7.40 1.92
N SER A 191 7.40 8.01 2.91
CA SER A 191 7.05 9.32 3.45
C SER A 191 5.59 9.33 3.95
N SER A 192 4.74 10.25 3.50
CA SER A 192 3.31 10.22 3.86
C SER A 192 2.62 8.90 3.48
N GLY A 193 3.02 8.24 2.39
CA GLY A 193 2.56 6.88 2.08
C GLY A 193 3.03 5.85 3.11
N GLY A 194 4.25 6.01 3.64
CA GLY A 194 4.75 5.16 4.73
C GLY A 194 3.96 5.36 6.04
N SER A 195 3.54 6.61 6.33
CA SER A 195 2.62 6.84 7.46
C SER A 195 1.27 6.17 7.27
N ALA A 196 0.74 6.16 6.04
CA ALA A 196 -0.45 5.39 5.69
C ALA A 196 -0.27 3.89 5.94
N VAL A 197 0.90 3.33 5.59
CA VAL A 197 1.22 1.91 5.84
C VAL A 197 1.13 1.58 7.32
N TRP A 198 1.71 2.41 8.20
CA TRP A 198 1.58 2.24 9.65
C TRP A 198 0.13 2.27 10.11
N ASN A 199 -0.63 3.28 9.68
CA ASN A 199 -2.04 3.46 10.05
C ASN A 199 -2.91 2.29 9.56
N MET A 200 -2.77 1.90 8.29
CA MET A 200 -3.50 0.78 7.71
C MET A 200 -3.15 -0.55 8.36
N GLY A 201 -1.88 -0.73 8.79
CA GLY A 201 -1.44 -1.90 9.53
C GLY A 201 -2.16 -2.08 10.86
N VAL A 202 -2.33 -1.02 11.65
CA VAL A 202 -3.04 -1.09 12.94
C VAL A 202 -4.55 -1.07 12.79
N LYS A 203 -5.08 -0.48 11.73
CA LYS A 203 -6.53 -0.33 11.54
C LYS A 203 -7.16 -1.56 10.87
N TYR A 204 -6.42 -2.24 10.00
CA TYR A 204 -6.85 -3.39 9.22
C TYR A 204 -5.80 -4.51 9.24
N PRO A 205 -5.34 -4.97 10.42
CA PRO A 205 -4.24 -5.95 10.52
C PRO A 205 -4.54 -7.27 9.79
N GLU A 206 -5.81 -7.64 9.71
CA GLU A 206 -6.25 -8.87 9.04
C GLU A 206 -6.16 -8.80 7.50
N ARG A 207 -5.95 -7.61 6.94
CA ARG A 207 -5.83 -7.41 5.50
C ARG A 207 -4.43 -7.65 4.97
N TRP A 208 -3.42 -7.50 5.84
CA TRP A 208 -2.01 -7.46 5.44
C TRP A 208 -1.25 -8.67 5.96
N THR A 209 -0.51 -9.32 5.07
CA THR A 209 0.39 -10.41 5.44
C THR A 209 1.67 -9.89 6.06
N ALA A 210 2.18 -8.78 5.56
CA ALA A 210 3.24 -7.98 6.13
C ALA A 210 3.20 -6.56 5.56
N ILE A 211 3.84 -5.61 6.24
CA ILE A 211 3.89 -4.20 5.80
C ILE A 211 5.32 -3.66 5.78
N SER A 212 5.58 -2.68 4.91
CA SER A 212 6.88 -2.01 4.83
C SER A 212 6.74 -0.48 4.72
N PRO A 213 6.63 0.24 5.85
CA PRO A 213 6.71 1.69 5.88
C PRO A 213 8.15 2.16 5.68
N SER A 214 8.36 3.16 4.81
CA SER A 214 9.68 3.73 4.52
C SER A 214 9.72 5.23 4.80
N ALA A 215 10.79 5.72 5.46
CA ALA A 215 11.05 7.12 5.76
C ALA A 215 9.82 7.85 6.36
N ALA A 216 9.15 7.20 7.32
CA ALA A 216 7.87 7.65 7.86
C ALA A 216 7.75 7.42 9.38
N PRO A 217 8.65 7.99 10.21
CA PRO A 217 8.50 7.93 11.65
C PRO A 217 7.27 8.72 12.10
N LEU A 218 6.52 8.15 13.04
CA LEU A 218 5.36 8.79 13.64
C LEU A 218 5.68 9.21 15.08
N ASP A 219 4.98 10.21 15.60
CA ASP A 219 4.85 10.39 17.03
C ASP A 219 4.06 9.20 17.56
N ASP A 220 4.78 8.28 18.20
CA ASP A 220 4.25 6.98 18.57
C ASP A 220 3.79 6.91 20.04
N THR A 221 3.69 8.05 20.72
CA THR A 221 3.25 8.12 22.12
C THR A 221 1.87 7.50 22.35
N SER A 222 0.99 7.58 21.36
CA SER A 222 -0.35 6.98 21.38
C SER A 222 -0.57 5.90 20.29
N PHE A 223 0.51 5.43 19.66
CA PHE A 223 0.40 4.47 18.57
C PHE A 223 0.03 3.07 19.10
N PRO A 224 -1.06 2.44 18.60
CA PRO A 224 -1.60 1.21 19.17
C PRO A 224 -0.86 -0.03 18.63
N TYR A 225 0.40 -0.20 19.03
CA TYR A 225 1.25 -1.31 18.58
C TYR A 225 0.64 -2.70 18.79
N GLU A 226 -0.17 -2.88 19.83
CA GLU A 226 -0.82 -4.16 20.14
C GLU A 226 -1.70 -4.67 19.01
N LYS A 227 -2.16 -3.79 18.11
CA LYS A 227 -2.94 -4.17 16.92
C LYS A 227 -2.08 -4.77 15.80
N LEU A 228 -0.76 -4.58 15.84
CA LEU A 228 0.18 -5.14 14.85
C LEU A 228 0.70 -6.54 15.20
N LYS A 229 0.29 -7.17 16.29
CA LYS A 229 0.89 -8.44 16.77
C LYS A 229 0.98 -9.55 15.74
N THR A 230 0.07 -9.58 14.79
CA THR A 230 0.03 -10.60 13.73
C THR A 230 0.59 -10.11 12.39
N VAL A 231 1.06 -8.87 12.31
CA VAL A 231 1.53 -8.23 11.07
C VAL A 231 3.03 -7.94 11.19
N PRO A 232 3.89 -8.72 10.53
CA PRO A 232 5.32 -8.41 10.43
C PRO A 232 5.57 -7.06 9.76
N VAL A 233 6.57 -6.33 10.25
CA VAL A 233 6.88 -4.98 9.79
C VAL A 233 8.35 -4.88 9.38
N LEU A 234 8.63 -4.40 8.16
CA LEU A 234 9.96 -3.99 7.72
C LEU A 234 10.01 -2.46 7.61
N VAL A 235 10.74 -1.81 8.49
CA VAL A 235 10.94 -0.35 8.43
C VAL A 235 12.22 -0.04 7.68
N VAL A 236 12.11 0.78 6.64
CA VAL A 236 13.24 1.20 5.79
C VAL A 236 13.46 2.70 5.95
N HIS A 237 14.71 3.15 6.16
CA HIS A 237 15.00 4.58 6.28
C HIS A 237 16.44 4.89 5.91
N GLY A 238 16.68 5.97 5.15
CA GLY A 238 18.00 6.47 4.82
C GLY A 238 18.62 7.23 6.00
N ASP A 239 19.88 6.95 6.32
CA ASP A 239 20.57 7.57 7.48
C ASP A 239 21.00 9.03 7.23
N MET A 240 20.91 9.49 5.97
CA MET A 240 21.13 10.89 5.57
C MET A 240 19.81 11.62 5.24
N ASP A 241 18.67 11.11 5.70
CA ASP A 241 17.38 11.76 5.50
C ASP A 241 17.32 13.10 6.25
N THR A 242 17.18 14.20 5.48
CA THR A 242 17.08 15.57 6.00
C THR A 242 15.64 16.04 6.20
N THR A 243 14.66 15.18 5.89
CA THR A 243 13.22 15.49 5.97
C THR A 243 12.58 14.87 7.20
N MET A 244 12.81 13.57 7.39
CA MET A 244 12.26 12.79 8.50
C MET A 244 13.37 12.35 9.46
N VAL A 245 13.05 12.27 10.76
CA VAL A 245 14.03 11.90 11.77
C VAL A 245 14.32 10.40 11.71
N PHE A 246 15.54 10.06 11.29
CA PHE A 246 16.00 8.66 11.14
C PHE A 246 15.87 7.86 12.45
N ASP A 247 16.37 8.42 13.57
CA ASP A 247 16.34 7.76 14.88
C ASP A 247 14.92 7.52 15.40
N ALA A 248 13.95 8.34 15.00
CA ALA A 248 12.55 8.14 15.37
C ALA A 248 11.97 6.88 14.69
N SER A 249 12.36 6.57 13.45
CA SER A 249 11.98 5.30 12.82
C SER A 249 12.57 4.09 13.52
N LYS A 250 13.85 4.19 13.94
CA LYS A 250 14.49 3.13 14.74
C LYS A 250 13.80 2.94 16.08
N THR A 251 13.46 4.04 16.76
CA THR A 251 12.70 4.02 18.01
C THR A 251 11.36 3.29 17.86
N MET A 252 10.61 3.55 16.80
CA MET A 252 9.37 2.83 16.51
C MET A 252 9.59 1.32 16.35
N VAL A 253 10.67 0.91 15.67
CA VAL A 253 11.04 -0.52 15.56
C VAL A 253 11.34 -1.12 16.93
N ASP A 254 12.12 -0.43 17.76
CA ASP A 254 12.48 -0.90 19.09
C ASP A 254 11.23 -1.02 19.99
N HIS A 255 10.31 -0.06 19.92
CA HIS A 255 9.02 -0.12 20.62
C HIS A 255 8.12 -1.27 20.13
N ALA A 256 8.10 -1.53 18.83
CA ALA A 256 7.36 -2.66 18.25
C ALA A 256 7.94 -3.99 18.77
N ARG A 257 9.26 -4.17 18.72
CA ARG A 257 9.96 -5.36 19.22
C ARG A 257 9.72 -5.59 20.70
N ALA A 258 9.79 -4.54 21.50
CA ALA A 258 9.54 -4.61 22.96
C ALA A 258 8.11 -5.10 23.29
N ARG A 259 7.18 -5.00 22.33
CA ARG A 259 5.80 -5.48 22.43
C ARG A 259 5.57 -6.84 21.75
N GLY A 260 6.66 -7.51 21.31
CA GLY A 260 6.61 -8.84 20.69
C GLY A 260 6.16 -8.84 19.23
N ILE A 261 6.21 -7.70 18.54
CA ILE A 261 5.94 -7.60 17.11
C ILE A 261 7.19 -8.02 16.34
N ASP A 262 7.02 -8.81 15.28
CA ASP A 262 8.08 -9.12 14.33
C ASP A 262 8.40 -7.87 13.50
N ALA A 263 9.35 -7.07 13.98
CA ALA A 263 9.75 -5.82 13.36
C ALA A 263 11.22 -5.87 12.93
N THR A 264 11.48 -5.67 11.65
CA THR A 264 12.81 -5.61 11.06
C THR A 264 13.19 -4.17 10.76
N TRP A 265 14.43 -3.79 11.10
CA TRP A 265 15.02 -2.51 10.78
C TRP A 265 15.99 -2.64 9.60
N LEU A 266 15.78 -1.84 8.55
CA LEU A 266 16.64 -1.77 7.37
C LEU A 266 17.12 -0.33 7.16
N PRO A 267 18.25 0.08 7.76
CA PRO A 267 18.87 1.36 7.46
C PRO A 267 19.50 1.34 6.07
N VAL A 268 19.36 2.45 5.33
CA VAL A 268 19.98 2.64 4.02
C VAL A 268 21.16 3.57 4.20
N ALA A 269 22.38 3.02 4.17
CA ALA A 269 23.61 3.77 4.37
C ALA A 269 23.82 4.82 3.27
N GLY A 270 24.03 6.08 3.67
CA GLY A 270 24.14 7.23 2.77
C GLY A 270 22.81 7.60 2.09
N GLY A 271 21.71 6.97 2.45
CA GLY A 271 20.41 7.15 1.83
C GLY A 271 19.71 8.42 2.27
N MET A 272 19.15 9.15 1.32
CA MET A 272 18.31 10.33 1.53
C MET A 272 16.83 9.92 1.67
N HIS A 273 15.94 10.88 1.82
CA HIS A 273 14.50 10.71 2.08
C HIS A 273 13.78 9.74 1.11
N THR A 274 14.19 9.68 -0.15
CA THR A 274 13.53 8.84 -1.17
C THR A 274 14.35 7.65 -1.61
N ASP A 275 15.57 7.47 -1.11
CA ASP A 275 16.51 6.47 -1.61
C ASP A 275 16.15 5.04 -1.22
N ALA A 276 15.32 4.88 -0.18
CA ALA A 276 14.75 3.59 0.19
C ALA A 276 14.06 2.87 -0.99
N TRP A 277 13.52 3.65 -1.96
CA TRP A 277 12.84 3.11 -3.13
C TRP A 277 13.65 3.28 -4.42
N ALA A 278 14.75 4.02 -4.37
CA ALA A 278 15.59 4.30 -5.52
C ALA A 278 16.67 3.23 -5.74
N GLN A 279 17.03 2.46 -4.70
CA GLN A 279 18.11 1.49 -4.76
C GLN A 279 17.58 0.08 -5.05
N PRO A 280 18.03 -0.58 -6.13
CA PRO A 280 17.59 -1.92 -6.50
C PRO A 280 17.74 -2.95 -5.39
N GLU A 281 18.82 -2.88 -4.63
CA GLU A 281 19.11 -3.81 -3.55
C GLU A 281 18.13 -3.65 -2.38
N ILE A 282 17.66 -2.43 -2.10
CA ILE A 282 16.67 -2.17 -1.05
C ILE A 282 15.31 -2.73 -1.47
N ILE A 283 14.89 -2.51 -2.70
CA ILE A 283 13.66 -3.11 -3.24
C ILE A 283 13.72 -4.64 -3.15
N LYS A 284 14.86 -5.24 -3.53
CA LYS A 284 15.06 -6.69 -3.41
C LYS A 284 14.91 -7.17 -1.96
N GLN A 285 15.49 -6.46 -0.98
CA GLN A 285 15.38 -6.81 0.43
C GLN A 285 13.94 -6.67 0.96
N ILE A 286 13.17 -5.70 0.47
CA ILE A 286 11.73 -5.60 0.78
C ILE A 286 10.99 -6.84 0.28
N PHE A 287 11.23 -7.26 -0.96
CA PHE A 287 10.62 -8.49 -1.49
C PHE A 287 11.11 -9.74 -0.75
N ASP A 288 12.41 -9.82 -0.39
CA ASP A 288 12.93 -10.93 0.43
C ASP A 288 12.23 -11.01 1.80
N PHE A 289 11.90 -9.86 2.38
CA PHE A 289 11.10 -9.80 3.60
C PHE A 289 9.68 -10.33 3.36
N PHE A 290 9.01 -9.91 2.30
CA PHE A 290 7.67 -10.39 1.97
C PHE A 290 7.65 -11.89 1.66
N ASP A 291 8.65 -12.41 0.94
CA ASP A 291 8.78 -13.83 0.62
C ASP A 291 8.95 -14.71 1.88
N ARG A 292 9.55 -14.19 2.95
CA ARG A 292 9.67 -14.90 4.23
C ARG A 292 8.39 -14.89 5.07
N HIS A 293 7.50 -13.91 4.85
CA HIS A 293 6.28 -13.74 5.62
C HIS A 293 5.07 -14.07 4.78
N GLN A 294 4.68 -15.34 4.80
CA GLN A 294 3.46 -15.81 4.15
C GLN A 294 2.48 -16.25 5.22
N THR A 295 1.22 -15.80 5.13
CA THR A 295 0.21 -16.27 6.07
C THR A 295 0.03 -17.78 5.87
N LYS A 296 0.19 -18.54 6.91
CA LYS A 296 -0.26 -19.94 6.89
C LYS A 296 -1.76 -19.92 6.61
N ALA A 297 -2.22 -20.87 5.80
CA ALA A 297 -3.65 -21.02 5.53
C ALA A 297 -4.44 -20.91 6.85
N ARG A 298 -5.36 -19.95 6.90
CA ARG A 298 -6.24 -19.69 8.05
C ARG A 298 -7.33 -20.73 8.13
#